data_2358bc97355acb14b608ed4647082e95
#
_entry.id   2358bc97355acb14b608ed4647082e95
#
_cell.length_a   1.000
_cell.length_b   1.000
_cell.length_c   1.000
_cell.angle_alpha   90.00
_cell.angle_beta   90.00
_cell.angle_gamma   90.00
#
_symmetry.space_group_name_H-M   'P 1'
#
loop_
_entity.id
_entity.type
_entity.pdbx_description
1 polymer ?
#
loop_
_entity_poly.entity_id
_entity_poly.type
_entity_poly.pdbx_seq_one_letter_code
_entity_poly.pdbx_strand_id
1 'polypeptide(L)' 'MTKTMTDEEADILLKKKIELVGELTELYEKFFGKELREYQIHKLMNTDDNEIKRLITLFKRNMK' A
#
# COMPACT_ATOMS: atom_id res chain seq x y z
N MET A 1 -6.95 14.55 -25.88
CA MET A 1 -5.88 15.21 -25.15
C MET A 1 -5.61 14.52 -23.83
N THR A 2 -4.38 14.22 -23.59
CA THR A 2 -4.02 13.52 -22.36
C THR A 2 -3.90 14.53 -21.22
N LYS A 3 -4.58 14.25 -20.14
CA LYS A 3 -4.47 15.10 -18.98
C LYS A 3 -3.19 14.77 -18.24
N THR A 4 -2.35 15.77 -18.08
CA THR A 4 -1.10 15.60 -17.37
C THR A 4 -1.30 16.01 -15.91
N MET A 5 -0.92 15.13 -15.01
CA MET A 5 -1.00 15.47 -13.60
C MET A 5 0.05 16.51 -13.26
N THR A 6 -0.29 17.42 -12.37
CA THR A 6 0.68 18.39 -11.85
C THR A 6 1.63 17.65 -10.91
N ASP A 7 2.77 18.25 -10.64
CA ASP A 7 3.73 17.67 -9.70
C ASP A 7 3.11 17.49 -8.32
N GLU A 8 2.26 18.41 -7.91
CA GLU A 8 1.57 18.32 -6.63
C GLU A 8 0.61 17.14 -6.58
N GLU A 9 -0.15 16.93 -7.65
CA GLU A 9 -1.07 15.81 -7.72
C GLU A 9 -0.34 14.48 -7.68
N ALA A 10 0.74 14.37 -8.45
CA ALA A 10 1.55 13.17 -8.46
C ALA A 10 2.15 12.90 -7.09
N ASP A 11 2.58 13.94 -6.40
CA ASP A 11 3.17 13.83 -5.08
C ASP A 11 2.15 13.33 -4.06
N ILE A 12 0.93 13.87 -4.11
CA ILE A 12 -0.15 13.45 -3.22
C ILE A 12 -0.50 11.99 -3.44
N LEU A 13 -0.60 11.57 -4.70
CA LEU A 13 -0.90 10.17 -5.01
C LEU A 13 0.20 9.24 -4.53
N LEU A 14 1.46 9.65 -4.70
CA LEU A 14 2.59 8.86 -4.25
C LEU A 14 2.59 8.73 -2.73
N LYS A 15 2.31 9.81 -2.03
CA LYS A 15 2.24 9.79 -0.57
C LYS A 15 1.14 8.86 -0.07
N LYS A 16 -0.02 8.91 -0.71
CA LYS A 16 -1.12 8.01 -0.36
C LYS A 16 -0.73 6.56 -0.56
N LYS A 17 -0.06 6.27 -1.67
CA LYS A 17 0.39 4.92 -1.96
C LYS A 17 1.39 4.44 -0.92
N ILE A 18 2.34 5.28 -0.56
CA ILE A 18 3.34 4.95 0.46
C ILE A 18 2.67 4.68 1.80
N GLU A 19 1.68 5.49 2.18
CA GLU A 19 0.95 5.28 3.42
C GLU A 19 0.20 3.94 3.41
N LEU A 20 -0.47 3.63 2.31
CA LEU A 20 -1.21 2.38 2.20
C LEU A 20 -0.29 1.17 2.26
N VAL A 21 0.81 1.23 1.51
CA VAL A 21 1.78 0.13 1.50
C VAL A 21 2.43 -0.01 2.87
N GLY A 22 2.74 1.12 3.52
CA GLY A 22 3.31 1.11 4.86
C GLY A 22 2.37 0.46 5.87
N GLU A 23 1.09 0.83 5.82
CA GLU A 23 0.10 0.25 6.72
C GLU A 23 -0.04 -1.26 6.50
N LEU A 24 -0.12 -1.66 5.24
CA LEU A 24 -0.23 -3.07 4.92
C LEU A 24 1.01 -3.84 5.35
N THR A 25 2.19 -3.24 5.18
CA THR A 25 3.45 -3.85 5.59
C THR A 25 3.47 -4.07 7.11
N GLU A 26 3.04 -3.08 7.88
CA GLU A 26 2.97 -3.23 9.33
C GLU A 26 2.02 -4.33 9.75
N LEU A 27 0.85 -4.40 9.13
CA LEU A 27 -0.12 -5.44 9.43
C LEU A 27 0.43 -6.82 9.08
N TYR A 28 1.12 -6.92 7.95
CA TYR A 28 1.73 -8.16 7.52
C TYR A 28 2.77 -8.63 8.54
N GLU A 29 3.62 -7.72 8.99
CA GLU A 29 4.64 -8.04 9.99
C GLU A 29 4.02 -8.53 11.28
N LYS A 30 2.96 -7.86 11.74
CA LYS A 30 2.27 -8.25 12.97
C LYS A 30 1.58 -9.59 12.82
N PHE A 31 0.99 -9.83 11.66
CA PHE A 31 0.23 -11.06 11.42
C PHE A 31 1.14 -12.28 11.26
N PHE A 32 2.21 -12.13 10.51
CA PHE A 32 3.11 -13.25 10.20
C PHE A 32 4.40 -13.24 11.01
N GLY A 33 4.71 -12.15 11.67
CA GLY A 33 5.94 -12.03 12.45
C GLY A 33 7.19 -11.96 11.60
N LYS A 34 7.06 -11.59 10.32
CA LYS A 34 8.18 -11.48 9.40
C LYS A 34 8.08 -10.19 8.61
N GLU A 35 9.22 -9.62 8.29
CA GLU A 35 9.27 -8.42 7.46
C GLU A 35 9.07 -8.78 6.00
N LEU A 36 8.46 -7.86 5.27
CA LEU A 36 8.33 -7.99 3.83
C LEU A 36 9.68 -7.77 3.17
N ARG A 37 9.96 -8.55 2.15
CA ARG A 37 11.16 -8.37 1.36
C ARG A 37 10.96 -7.23 0.38
N GLU A 38 12.08 -6.69 -0.11
CA GLU A 38 12.07 -5.57 -1.01
C GLU A 38 11.21 -5.81 -2.25
N TYR A 39 11.34 -6.98 -2.87
CA TYR A 39 10.56 -7.30 -4.06
C TYR A 39 9.05 -7.33 -3.77
N GLN A 40 8.67 -7.74 -2.56
CA GLN A 40 7.27 -7.76 -2.17
C GLN A 40 6.73 -6.35 -2.00
N ILE A 41 7.54 -5.46 -1.44
CA ILE A 41 7.16 -4.06 -1.30
C ILE A 41 6.99 -3.42 -2.68
N HIS A 42 7.91 -3.70 -3.59
CA HIS A 42 7.78 -3.22 -4.97
C HIS A 42 6.51 -3.71 -5.63
N LYS A 43 6.16 -4.96 -5.39
CA LYS A 43 4.94 -5.54 -5.93
C LYS A 43 3.71 -4.82 -5.39
N LEU A 44 3.71 -4.49 -4.11
CA LEU A 44 2.63 -3.73 -3.50
C LEU A 44 2.54 -2.32 -4.06
N MET A 45 3.68 -1.68 -4.31
CA MET A 45 3.70 -0.35 -4.90
C MET A 45 3.07 -0.33 -6.29
N ASN A 46 3.10 -1.45 -6.99
CA ASN A 46 2.50 -1.59 -8.32
C ASN A 46 1.07 -2.12 -8.26
N THR A 47 0.57 -2.42 -7.08
CA THR A 47 -0.78 -2.91 -6.90
C THR A 47 -1.76 -1.75 -6.81
N ASP A 48 -2.97 -1.95 -7.30
CA ASP A 48 -4.01 -0.95 -7.25
C ASP A 48 -4.33 -0.56 -5.79
N ASP A 49 -4.56 0.72 -5.56
CA ASP A 49 -4.87 1.23 -4.22
C ASP A 49 -6.10 0.55 -3.61
N ASN A 50 -7.11 0.29 -4.42
CA ASN A 50 -8.31 -0.37 -3.94
C ASN A 50 -8.02 -1.78 -3.44
N GLU A 51 -7.13 -2.48 -4.12
CA GLU A 51 -6.71 -3.81 -3.73
C GLU A 51 -5.95 -3.77 -2.41
N ILE A 52 -5.07 -2.80 -2.26
CA ILE A 52 -4.30 -2.64 -1.02
C ILE A 52 -5.24 -2.33 0.15
N LYS A 53 -6.20 -1.44 -0.05
CA LYS A 53 -7.20 -1.12 0.99
C LYS A 53 -7.99 -2.35 1.39
N ARG A 54 -8.33 -3.16 0.43
CA ARG A 54 -9.05 -4.40 0.67
C ARG A 54 -8.24 -5.37 1.53
N LEU A 55 -6.96 -5.51 1.20
CA LEU A 55 -6.06 -6.36 1.97
C LEU A 55 -5.90 -5.85 3.40
N ILE A 56 -5.76 -4.54 3.55
CA ILE A 56 -5.66 -3.92 4.88
C ILE A 56 -6.91 -4.25 5.70
N THR A 57 -8.07 -4.10 5.10
CA THR A 57 -9.34 -4.40 5.76
C THR A 57 -9.41 -5.86 6.20
N LEU A 58 -8.98 -6.76 5.32
CA LEU A 58 -8.98 -8.19 5.63
C LEU A 58 -8.06 -8.51 6.81
N PHE A 59 -6.87 -7.93 6.82
CA PHE A 59 -5.95 -8.13 7.94
C PHE A 59 -6.54 -7.62 9.25
N LYS A 60 -7.12 -6.43 9.22
CA LYS A 60 -7.71 -5.85 10.43
C LYS A 60 -8.86 -6.69 10.97
N ARG A 61 -9.66 -7.26 10.09
CA ARG A 61 -10.76 -8.13 10.49
C ARG A 61 -10.25 -9.41 11.17
N ASN A 62 -9.13 -9.91 10.71
CA ASN A 62 -8.57 -11.15 11.23
C ASN A 62 -7.69 -10.95 12.47
N MET A 63 -7.40 -9.72 12.81
CA MET A 63 -6.51 -9.39 13.94
C MET A 63 -7.25 -9.05 15.23
N LYS A 64 -8.45 -9.38 15.32
CA LYS A 64 -9.21 -9.12 16.55
C LYS A 64 -8.63 -9.81 17.77
#